data_afd6e22a4c7dd0f869881747250aefbe
#
_entry.id   afd6e22a4c7dd0f869881747250aefbe
#
_cell.length_a   1.000
_cell.length_b   1.000
_cell.length_c   1.000
_cell.angle_alpha   90.00
_cell.angle_beta   90.00
_cell.angle_gamma   90.00
#
_symmetry.space_group_name_H-M   'P 1'
#
loop_
_entity.id
_entity.type
_entity.pdbx_description
1 polymer ?
#
loop_
_entity_poly.entity_id
_entity_poly.type
_entity_poly.pdbx_seq_one_letter_code
_entity_poly.pdbx_strand_id
1 'polypeptide(L)'
;MKEHNDLILELPNFVPETLCKTLIEKFENSTTPLRKGKVTYNGREMVNPELKNSMERCTCCEPTMKSEDKEIKKYIKDAYKQYMIRLYNENIHDQPLHMFEAKLELKPIDDYAPTIQRQPRGGKYAWHYDSTDVEHFATLMIYLNTLEPEEGGCTEFYHGRKVRPECGKVLIWPGTWSYPHCGNEVKAEYKYAIVTPLYLCD
;
A
#
# COMPACT_ATOMS: atom_id res chain seq x y z
N MET A 1 22.48 -10.99 7.39
CA MET A 1 21.59 -9.93 6.87
C MET A 1 21.58 -8.83 7.93
N LYS A 2 21.86 -7.59 7.59
CA LYS A 2 21.63 -6.49 8.53
C LYS A 2 20.12 -6.42 8.72
N GLU A 3 19.63 -6.67 9.93
CA GLU A 3 18.26 -6.29 10.29
C GLU A 3 18.16 -4.78 10.04
N HIS A 4 17.33 -4.42 9.08
CA HIS A 4 16.99 -3.03 8.87
C HIS A 4 16.11 -2.62 10.04
N ASN A 5 16.64 -1.87 10.97
CA ASN A 5 15.93 -1.30 12.10
C ASN A 5 15.12 -0.08 11.59
N ASP A 6 14.29 -0.31 10.57
CA ASP A 6 13.40 0.67 9.98
C ASP A 6 11.94 0.35 10.35
N LEU A 7 11.08 1.35 10.28
CA LEU A 7 9.66 1.20 10.61
C LEU A 7 8.84 0.60 9.43
N ILE A 8 9.49 -0.15 8.55
CA ILE A 8 8.84 -0.83 7.42
C ILE A 8 8.57 -2.28 7.82
N LEU A 9 7.32 -2.68 7.80
CA LEU A 9 6.88 -4.05 8.07
C LEU A 9 6.54 -4.77 6.78
N GLU A 10 7.14 -5.95 6.58
CA GLU A 10 6.75 -6.89 5.53
C GLU A 10 6.10 -8.13 6.16
N LEU A 11 4.92 -8.50 5.68
CA LEU A 11 4.19 -9.71 6.06
C LEU A 11 4.03 -10.59 4.81
N PRO A 12 4.94 -11.55 4.58
CA PRO A 12 4.86 -12.43 3.42
C PRO A 12 3.68 -13.41 3.55
N ASN A 13 3.05 -13.76 2.42
CA ASN A 13 1.94 -14.73 2.37
C ASN A 13 0.79 -14.42 3.33
N PHE A 14 0.54 -13.13 3.61
CA PHE A 14 -0.43 -12.70 4.61
C PHE A 14 -1.87 -12.75 4.10
N VAL A 15 -2.07 -12.39 2.84
CA VAL A 15 -3.35 -12.46 2.15
C VAL A 15 -3.38 -13.71 1.26
N PRO A 16 -4.45 -14.54 1.32
CA PRO A 16 -4.53 -15.73 0.50
C PRO A 16 -4.44 -15.43 -1.00
N GLU A 17 -3.67 -16.25 -1.71
CA GLU A 17 -3.50 -16.13 -3.17
C GLU A 17 -4.84 -16.20 -3.92
N THR A 18 -5.77 -17.01 -3.44
CA THR A 18 -7.12 -17.13 -4.01
C THR A 18 -7.86 -15.79 -3.98
N LEU A 19 -7.79 -15.05 -2.87
CA LEU A 19 -8.41 -13.72 -2.77
C LEU A 19 -7.72 -12.73 -3.70
N CYS A 20 -6.39 -12.75 -3.79
CA CYS A 20 -5.63 -11.89 -4.70
C CYS A 20 -6.04 -12.12 -6.17
N LYS A 21 -6.13 -13.38 -6.59
CA LYS A 21 -6.57 -13.75 -7.95
C LYS A 21 -8.00 -13.29 -8.23
N THR A 22 -8.93 -13.55 -7.30
CA THR A 22 -10.33 -13.10 -7.44
C THR A 22 -10.44 -11.59 -7.58
N LEU A 23 -9.64 -10.82 -6.82
CA LEU A 23 -9.62 -9.36 -6.93
C LEU A 23 -9.12 -8.89 -8.29
N ILE A 24 -8.06 -9.50 -8.84
CA ILE A 24 -7.55 -9.20 -10.18
C ILE A 24 -8.62 -9.53 -11.25
N GLU A 25 -9.20 -10.73 -11.19
CA GLU A 25 -10.23 -11.16 -12.14
C GLU A 25 -11.42 -10.19 -12.15
N LYS A 26 -11.90 -9.80 -10.98
CA LYS A 26 -13.00 -8.82 -10.87
C LYS A 26 -12.60 -7.43 -11.32
N PHE A 27 -11.35 -7.03 -11.09
CA PHE A 27 -10.82 -5.76 -11.58
C PHE A 27 -10.84 -5.71 -13.11
N GLU A 28 -10.42 -6.77 -13.79
CA GLU A 28 -10.35 -6.83 -15.24
C GLU A 28 -11.72 -7.01 -15.91
N ASN A 29 -12.61 -7.80 -15.30
CA ASN A 29 -13.93 -8.11 -15.87
C ASN A 29 -15.02 -7.07 -15.55
N SER A 30 -14.74 -6.08 -14.71
CA SER A 30 -15.73 -5.06 -14.37
C SER A 30 -15.99 -4.09 -15.51
N THR A 31 -17.26 -3.75 -15.72
CA THR A 31 -17.71 -2.75 -16.70
C THR A 31 -17.63 -1.32 -16.17
N THR A 32 -17.41 -1.12 -14.88
CA THR A 32 -17.25 0.22 -14.29
C THR A 32 -15.97 0.86 -14.84
N PRO A 33 -15.99 2.12 -15.30
CA PRO A 33 -14.80 2.78 -15.82
C PRO A 33 -13.65 2.84 -14.82
N LEU A 34 -12.44 2.51 -15.28
CA LEU A 34 -11.22 2.68 -14.50
C LEU A 34 -10.85 4.17 -14.41
N ARG A 35 -10.27 4.56 -13.28
CA ARG A 35 -9.70 5.88 -13.08
C ARG A 35 -8.20 5.85 -13.38
N LYS A 36 -7.67 6.92 -13.96
CA LYS A 36 -6.21 7.11 -14.06
C LYS A 36 -5.67 7.51 -12.68
N GLY A 37 -4.52 6.96 -12.33
CA GLY A 37 -3.82 7.34 -11.11
C GLY A 37 -3.53 8.85 -11.10
N LYS A 38 -3.74 9.47 -9.95
CA LYS A 38 -3.46 10.88 -9.73
C LYS A 38 -2.24 11.05 -8.83
N VAL A 39 -1.60 12.17 -8.96
CA VAL A 39 -0.55 12.68 -8.07
C VAL A 39 -0.94 14.07 -7.58
N THR A 40 -0.53 14.42 -6.37
CA THR A 40 -0.64 15.79 -5.88
C THR A 40 0.69 16.50 -6.10
N TYR A 41 0.68 17.57 -6.87
CA TYR A 41 1.85 18.40 -7.14
C TYR A 41 1.51 19.87 -6.87
N ASN A 42 2.29 20.53 -6.01
CA ASN A 42 2.03 21.91 -5.56
C ASN A 42 0.57 22.11 -5.06
N GLY A 43 0.06 21.18 -4.27
CA GLY A 43 -1.29 21.24 -3.69
C GLY A 43 -2.44 21.00 -4.68
N ARG A 44 -2.15 20.56 -5.92
CA ARG A 44 -3.17 20.26 -6.93
C ARG A 44 -3.10 18.82 -7.37
N GLU A 45 -4.24 18.16 -7.40
CA GLU A 45 -4.35 16.84 -8.00
C GLU A 45 -4.24 16.93 -9.53
N MET A 46 -3.43 16.05 -10.11
CA MET A 46 -3.29 15.96 -11.56
C MET A 46 -3.02 14.51 -12.01
N VAL A 47 -3.41 14.20 -13.22
CA VAL A 47 -3.00 12.98 -13.91
C VAL A 47 -1.73 13.27 -14.69
N ASN A 48 -0.64 12.62 -14.29
CA ASN A 48 0.64 12.70 -15.00
C ASN A 48 1.26 11.30 -15.12
N PRO A 49 1.13 10.63 -16.29
CA PRO A 49 1.63 9.27 -16.49
C PRO A 49 3.16 9.14 -16.36
N GLU A 50 3.92 10.22 -16.53
CA GLU A 50 5.38 10.19 -16.33
C GLU A 50 5.75 10.11 -14.85
N LEU A 51 4.88 10.61 -13.96
CA LEU A 51 5.04 10.53 -12.52
C LEU A 51 4.37 9.28 -11.94
N LYS A 52 3.13 8.99 -12.36
CA LYS A 52 2.36 7.81 -11.92
C LYS A 52 1.55 7.25 -13.07
N ASN A 53 1.95 6.10 -13.58
CA ASN A 53 1.21 5.40 -14.62
C ASN A 53 0.49 4.19 -14.04
N SER A 54 -0.76 4.41 -13.64
CA SER A 54 -1.64 3.36 -13.13
C SER A 54 -3.09 3.57 -13.58
N MET A 55 -3.83 2.47 -13.65
CA MET A 55 -5.28 2.47 -13.72
C MET A 55 -5.81 1.94 -12.39
N GLU A 56 -6.83 2.59 -11.84
CA GLU A 56 -7.24 2.41 -10.46
C GLU A 56 -8.73 2.14 -10.31
N ARG A 57 -9.06 1.31 -9.31
CA ARG A 57 -10.44 1.00 -8.92
C ARG A 57 -10.51 0.82 -7.41
N CYS A 58 -11.40 1.55 -6.78
CA CYS A 58 -11.73 1.39 -5.38
C CYS A 58 -12.59 0.13 -5.19
N THR A 59 -12.23 -0.73 -4.25
CA THR A 59 -12.93 -1.99 -4.01
C THR A 59 -14.36 -1.78 -3.50
N CYS A 60 -14.57 -0.80 -2.62
CA CYS A 60 -15.90 -0.50 -2.06
C CYS A 60 -16.85 0.17 -3.08
N CYS A 61 -16.32 0.84 -4.10
CA CYS A 61 -17.11 1.48 -5.15
C CYS A 61 -17.51 0.50 -6.26
N GLU A 62 -16.98 -0.72 -6.24
CA GLU A 62 -17.24 -1.75 -7.25
C GLU A 62 -18.30 -2.74 -6.75
N PRO A 63 -19.52 -2.70 -7.31
CA PRO A 63 -20.63 -3.54 -6.81
C PRO A 63 -20.31 -5.04 -6.80
N THR A 64 -19.48 -5.50 -7.74
CA THR A 64 -19.10 -6.92 -7.87
C THR A 64 -18.07 -7.37 -6.85
N MET A 65 -17.41 -6.42 -6.13
CA MET A 65 -16.36 -6.68 -5.16
C MET A 65 -16.80 -6.58 -3.70
N LYS A 66 -18.08 -6.44 -3.39
CA LYS A 66 -18.55 -6.20 -2.01
C LYS A 66 -18.11 -7.25 -0.99
N SER A 67 -18.05 -8.52 -1.37
CA SER A 67 -17.58 -9.60 -0.51
C SER A 67 -16.06 -9.51 -0.28
N GLU A 68 -15.31 -9.29 -1.35
CA GLU A 68 -13.85 -9.16 -1.31
C GLU A 68 -13.41 -7.88 -0.60
N ASP A 69 -14.14 -6.77 -0.77
CA ASP A 69 -13.91 -5.54 -0.01
C ASP A 69 -14.04 -5.78 1.51
N LYS A 70 -15.09 -6.46 1.93
CA LYS A 70 -15.29 -6.83 3.33
C LYS A 70 -14.19 -7.78 3.83
N GLU A 71 -13.73 -8.70 2.99
CA GLU A 71 -12.70 -9.66 3.36
C GLU A 71 -11.33 -9.00 3.43
N ILE A 72 -10.92 -8.21 2.41
CA ILE A 72 -9.63 -7.52 2.39
C ILE A 72 -9.47 -6.54 3.54
N LYS A 73 -10.56 -5.85 3.94
CA LYS A 73 -10.58 -4.96 5.11
C LYS A 73 -10.24 -5.67 6.42
N LYS A 74 -10.55 -6.96 6.56
CA LYS A 74 -10.13 -7.74 7.74
C LYS A 74 -8.61 -7.92 7.74
N TYR A 75 -8.03 -8.30 6.59
CA TYR A 75 -6.58 -8.45 6.46
C TYR A 75 -5.86 -7.11 6.70
N ILE A 76 -6.37 -6.01 6.17
CA ILE A 76 -5.82 -4.67 6.42
C ILE A 76 -5.82 -4.37 7.92
N LYS A 77 -6.94 -4.64 8.62
CA LYS A 77 -7.08 -4.42 10.06
C LYS A 77 -6.13 -5.31 10.88
N ASP A 78 -5.96 -6.57 10.48
CA ASP A 78 -5.07 -7.49 11.18
C ASP A 78 -3.59 -7.18 10.91
N ALA A 79 -3.22 -6.77 9.69
CA ALA A 79 -1.88 -6.28 9.36
C ALA A 79 -1.53 -5.01 10.15
N TYR A 80 -2.48 -4.07 10.25
CA TYR A 80 -2.32 -2.88 11.07
C TYR A 80 -2.05 -3.22 12.54
N LYS A 81 -2.80 -4.16 13.12
CA LYS A 81 -2.54 -4.60 14.51
C LYS A 81 -1.11 -5.13 14.67
N GLN A 82 -0.62 -5.93 13.71
CA GLN A 82 0.76 -6.42 13.74
C GLN A 82 1.78 -5.28 13.62
N TYR A 83 1.49 -4.28 12.79
CA TYR A 83 2.33 -3.10 12.68
C TYR A 83 2.40 -2.33 14.00
N MET A 84 1.27 -2.14 14.67
CA MET A 84 1.22 -1.49 15.99
C MET A 84 1.97 -2.27 17.06
N ILE A 85 1.82 -3.62 17.09
CA ILE A 85 2.56 -4.48 18.02
C ILE A 85 4.07 -4.34 17.78
N ARG A 86 4.51 -4.29 16.51
CA ARG A 86 5.91 -4.07 16.18
C ARG A 86 6.41 -2.72 16.69
N LEU A 87 5.70 -1.62 16.38
CA LEU A 87 6.07 -0.28 16.85
C LEU A 87 6.12 -0.20 18.37
N TYR A 88 5.20 -0.90 19.05
CA TYR A 88 5.14 -0.94 20.51
C TYR A 88 6.30 -1.72 21.14
N ASN A 89 6.77 -2.78 20.45
CA ASN A 89 7.85 -3.63 20.94
C ASN A 89 9.24 -3.12 20.54
N GLU A 90 9.34 -2.20 19.60
CA GLU A 90 10.61 -1.57 19.27
C GLU A 90 10.98 -0.59 20.38
N ASN A 91 11.91 -1.00 21.24
CA ASN A 91 12.53 -0.11 22.24
C ASN A 91 13.46 0.85 21.52
N ILE A 92 13.08 2.11 21.42
CA ILE A 92 13.98 3.18 21.04
C ILE A 92 14.67 3.65 22.32
N HIS A 93 15.97 3.38 22.47
CA HIS A 93 16.78 3.75 23.63
C HIS A 93 16.27 3.22 24.98
N ASP A 94 15.90 1.93 25.05
CA ASP A 94 15.39 1.28 26.26
C ASP A 94 14.13 1.94 26.86
N GLN A 95 13.52 2.85 26.15
CA GLN A 95 12.21 3.41 26.50
C GLN A 95 11.14 2.69 25.68
N PRO A 96 10.21 2.00 26.33
CA PRO A 96 9.06 1.49 25.61
C PRO A 96 8.29 2.67 25.00
N LEU A 97 7.84 2.50 23.76
CA LEU A 97 7.00 3.50 23.07
C LEU A 97 5.62 3.64 23.75
N HIS A 98 5.58 3.65 25.09
CA HIS A 98 4.36 3.87 25.88
C HIS A 98 3.69 5.21 25.59
N MET A 99 4.40 6.11 24.91
CA MET A 99 3.85 7.41 24.54
C MET A 99 2.81 7.33 23.43
N PHE A 100 2.65 6.18 22.78
CA PHE A 100 1.59 5.94 21.82
C PHE A 100 0.42 5.11 22.40
N GLU A 101 0.15 5.24 23.70
CA GLU A 101 -1.19 4.93 24.24
C GLU A 101 -2.27 5.90 23.74
N ALA A 102 -1.94 6.76 22.77
CA ALA A 102 -2.98 7.32 21.95
C ALA A 102 -3.79 6.14 21.43
N LYS A 103 -5.06 6.08 21.75
CA LYS A 103 -6.02 5.19 21.13
C LYS A 103 -5.92 5.42 19.63
N LEU A 104 -5.05 4.65 18.96
CA LEU A 104 -4.94 4.63 17.52
C LEU A 104 -6.20 3.93 17.00
N GLU A 105 -7.33 4.58 17.19
CA GLU A 105 -8.54 4.24 16.47
C GLU A 105 -8.28 4.70 15.05
N LEU A 106 -8.08 3.73 14.15
CA LEU A 106 -8.17 4.02 12.73
C LEU A 106 -9.52 4.65 12.47
N LYS A 107 -9.54 5.77 11.76
CA LYS A 107 -10.77 6.23 11.12
C LYS A 107 -11.42 5.01 10.47
N PRO A 108 -12.74 4.84 10.56
CA PRO A 108 -13.42 3.71 9.98
C PRO A 108 -12.89 3.52 8.55
N ILE A 109 -12.36 2.33 8.26
CA ILE A 109 -11.78 2.01 6.94
C ILE A 109 -12.79 2.23 5.80
N ASP A 110 -14.05 2.45 6.14
CA ASP A 110 -15.12 2.79 5.20
C ASP A 110 -14.91 4.15 4.51
N ASP A 111 -14.19 5.09 5.14
CA ASP A 111 -13.90 6.40 4.54
C ASP A 111 -12.68 6.36 3.59
N TYR A 112 -11.80 5.37 3.75
CA TYR A 112 -10.59 5.21 2.94
C TYR A 112 -10.60 3.83 2.28
N ALA A 113 -11.23 3.80 1.13
CA ALA A 113 -11.44 2.57 0.41
C ALA A 113 -10.14 2.00 -0.15
N PRO A 114 -9.86 0.72 0.11
CA PRO A 114 -8.76 0.04 -0.53
C PRO A 114 -8.85 0.18 -2.05
N THR A 115 -7.78 0.66 -2.68
CA THR A 115 -7.77 0.94 -4.12
C THR A 115 -6.82 -0.01 -4.82
N ILE A 116 -7.35 -0.82 -5.73
CA ILE A 116 -6.54 -1.65 -6.62
C ILE A 116 -5.92 -0.73 -7.66
N GLN A 117 -4.61 -0.82 -7.79
CA GLN A 117 -3.80 -0.13 -8.79
C GLN A 117 -3.21 -1.16 -9.73
N ARG A 118 -3.48 -1.03 -11.04
CA ARG A 118 -2.83 -1.77 -12.11
C ARG A 118 -1.80 -0.89 -12.79
N GLN A 119 -0.53 -1.25 -12.71
CA GLN A 119 0.57 -0.60 -13.43
C GLN A 119 0.94 -1.45 -14.65
N PRO A 120 0.87 -0.90 -15.87
CA PRO A 120 1.25 -1.63 -17.09
C PRO A 120 2.77 -1.71 -17.25
N ARG A 121 3.23 -2.49 -18.22
CA ARG A 121 4.63 -2.47 -18.66
C ARG A 121 5.09 -1.04 -18.97
N GLY A 122 6.30 -0.68 -18.48
CA GLY A 122 6.83 0.68 -18.51
C GLY A 122 6.22 1.60 -17.44
N GLY A 123 5.20 1.15 -16.72
CA GLY A 123 4.58 1.91 -15.64
C GLY A 123 5.53 2.02 -14.44
N LYS A 124 5.49 3.17 -13.80
CA LYS A 124 6.27 3.49 -12.60
C LYS A 124 5.49 4.45 -11.72
N TYR A 125 5.97 4.64 -10.49
CA TYR A 125 5.59 5.77 -9.65
C TYR A 125 6.88 6.47 -9.21
N ALA A 126 7.04 7.73 -9.62
CA ALA A 126 8.23 8.52 -9.32
C ALA A 126 8.46 8.65 -7.80
N TRP A 127 9.66 9.05 -7.39
CA TRP A 127 9.99 9.35 -6.00
C TRP A 127 9.00 10.36 -5.40
N HIS A 128 8.39 9.99 -4.31
CA HIS A 128 7.41 10.79 -3.57
C HIS A 128 7.41 10.41 -2.09
N TYR A 129 6.70 11.16 -1.30
CA TYR A 129 6.18 10.78 0.02
C TYR A 129 4.65 10.87 -0.04
N ASP A 130 3.97 10.08 0.78
CA ASP A 130 2.52 9.93 0.65
C ASP A 130 1.76 11.17 1.12
N SER A 131 2.19 11.77 2.23
CA SER A 131 1.53 12.95 2.78
C SER A 131 2.44 13.84 3.60
N THR A 132 2.08 15.12 3.70
CA THR A 132 2.53 16.06 4.73
C THR A 132 1.53 16.17 5.87
N ASP A 133 0.38 15.52 5.74
CA ASP A 133 -0.67 15.53 6.74
C ASP A 133 -0.25 14.63 7.92
N VAL A 134 -0.30 15.19 9.13
CA VAL A 134 0.05 14.49 10.36
C VAL A 134 -0.93 13.37 10.71
N GLU A 135 -2.15 13.45 10.20
CA GLU A 135 -3.15 12.40 10.40
C GLU A 135 -2.85 11.14 9.55
N HIS A 136 -2.12 11.27 8.44
CA HIS A 136 -1.70 10.14 7.62
C HIS A 136 -0.56 9.39 8.30
N PHE A 137 -0.94 8.46 9.15
CA PHE A 137 -0.01 7.73 10.01
C PHE A 137 0.88 6.76 9.24
N ALA A 138 0.29 5.95 8.37
CA ALA A 138 1.00 4.94 7.60
C ALA A 138 0.32 4.65 6.28
N THR A 139 1.07 4.10 5.33
CA THR A 139 0.52 3.53 4.10
C THR A 139 0.65 2.02 4.14
N LEU A 140 -0.41 1.33 3.76
CA LEU A 140 -0.44 -0.12 3.61
C LEU A 140 -0.60 -0.48 2.13
N MET A 141 0.25 -1.38 1.67
CA MET A 141 0.19 -1.96 0.32
C MET A 141 0.07 -3.47 0.40
N ILE A 142 -0.77 -4.05 -0.45
CA ILE A 142 -0.88 -5.51 -0.65
C ILE A 142 -0.55 -5.81 -2.10
N TYR A 143 0.48 -6.59 -2.34
CA TYR A 143 0.77 -7.07 -3.68
C TYR A 143 -0.19 -8.20 -4.07
N LEU A 144 -0.88 -8.08 -5.20
CA LEU A 144 -1.85 -9.07 -5.64
C LEU A 144 -1.26 -10.11 -6.61
N ASN A 145 -0.11 -9.81 -7.23
CA ASN A 145 0.64 -10.75 -8.06
C ASN A 145 2.13 -10.73 -7.72
N THR A 146 2.81 -11.80 -8.07
CA THR A 146 4.26 -11.91 -7.95
C THR A 146 4.91 -11.41 -9.24
N LEU A 147 5.99 -10.64 -9.10
CA LEU A 147 6.89 -10.29 -10.20
C LEU A 147 8.27 -10.86 -9.89
N GLU A 148 8.87 -11.50 -10.88
CA GLU A 148 10.23 -12.00 -10.76
C GLU A 148 11.26 -10.84 -10.73
N PRO A 149 12.48 -11.05 -10.25
CA PRO A 149 13.47 -9.97 -10.09
C PRO A 149 13.72 -9.16 -11.37
N GLU A 150 13.73 -9.83 -12.53
CA GLU A 150 13.91 -9.24 -13.86
C GLU A 150 12.69 -8.46 -14.36
N GLU A 151 11.52 -8.71 -13.77
CA GLU A 151 10.26 -8.05 -14.12
C GLU A 151 10.07 -6.68 -13.45
N GLY A 152 10.96 -6.32 -12.54
CA GLY A 152 10.97 -5.00 -11.90
C GLY A 152 9.80 -4.77 -10.93
N GLY A 153 9.24 -3.56 -10.92
CA GLY A 153 8.06 -3.21 -10.14
C GLY A 153 8.25 -3.16 -8.62
N CYS A 154 9.48 -3.23 -8.11
CA CYS A 154 9.77 -3.13 -6.68
C CYS A 154 9.28 -1.80 -6.10
N THR A 155 8.91 -1.80 -4.82
CA THR A 155 8.81 -0.59 -4.01
C THR A 155 10.19 -0.32 -3.41
N GLU A 156 10.78 0.82 -3.75
CA GLU A 156 12.12 1.22 -3.29
C GLU A 156 12.03 2.42 -2.37
N PHE A 157 12.67 2.33 -1.22
CA PHE A 157 12.74 3.38 -0.21
C PHE A 157 14.08 4.12 -0.29
N TYR A 158 14.09 5.39 0.07
CA TYR A 158 15.27 6.27 0.00
C TYR A 158 16.50 5.72 0.75
N HIS A 159 16.28 4.92 1.80
CA HIS A 159 17.38 4.26 2.55
C HIS A 159 17.96 3.04 1.83
N GLY A 160 17.56 2.76 0.59
CA GLY A 160 18.07 1.67 -0.24
C GLY A 160 17.36 0.34 -0.07
N ARG A 161 16.31 0.24 0.80
CA ARG A 161 15.48 -0.95 0.90
C ARG A 161 14.61 -1.10 -0.34
N LYS A 162 14.60 -2.30 -0.90
CA LYS A 162 13.75 -2.67 -2.04
C LYS A 162 12.88 -3.86 -1.67
N VAL A 163 11.58 -3.71 -1.88
CA VAL A 163 10.60 -4.76 -1.62
C VAL A 163 10.02 -5.24 -2.93
N ARG A 164 10.22 -6.52 -3.22
CA ARG A 164 9.72 -7.17 -4.43
C ARG A 164 8.23 -7.48 -4.28
N PRO A 165 7.42 -7.28 -5.34
CA PRO A 165 6.05 -7.75 -5.37
C PRO A 165 5.98 -9.27 -5.26
N GLU A 166 5.29 -9.77 -4.25
CA GLU A 166 4.98 -11.18 -4.05
C GLU A 166 3.50 -11.29 -3.67
N CYS A 167 2.77 -12.16 -4.35
CA CYS A 167 1.33 -12.33 -4.16
C CYS A 167 0.99 -12.56 -2.68
N GLY A 168 0.06 -11.77 -2.15
CA GLY A 168 -0.37 -11.85 -0.76
C GLY A 168 0.57 -11.20 0.25
N LYS A 169 1.73 -10.64 -0.16
CA LYS A 169 2.60 -9.88 0.74
C LYS A 169 1.96 -8.54 1.09
N VAL A 170 1.93 -8.23 2.37
CA VAL A 170 1.58 -6.90 2.89
C VAL A 170 2.85 -6.14 3.24
N LEU A 171 2.87 -4.87 2.87
CA LEU A 171 3.92 -3.91 3.18
C LEU A 171 3.28 -2.72 3.88
N ILE A 172 3.84 -2.30 5.03
CA ILE A 172 3.38 -1.12 5.78
C ILE A 172 4.58 -0.25 6.11
N TRP A 173 4.44 1.07 5.93
CA TRP A 173 5.47 2.05 6.26
C TRP A 173 4.84 3.36 6.73
N PRO A 174 5.57 4.21 7.48
CA PRO A 174 5.09 5.54 7.85
C PRO A 174 4.76 6.37 6.62
N GLY A 175 3.54 6.97 6.57
CA GLY A 175 3.05 7.75 5.43
C GLY A 175 3.66 9.14 5.28
N THR A 176 4.69 9.47 6.06
CA THR A 176 5.23 10.83 6.21
C THR A 176 6.42 11.09 5.27
N TRP A 177 6.85 12.35 5.23
CA TRP A 177 7.99 12.85 4.45
C TRP A 177 9.32 12.14 4.74
N SER A 178 9.46 11.49 5.90
CA SER A 178 10.67 10.76 6.30
C SER A 178 10.84 9.41 5.60
N TYR A 179 9.81 8.94 4.89
CA TYR A 179 9.83 7.69 4.11
C TYR A 179 9.60 7.93 2.62
N PRO A 180 10.47 8.72 1.93
CA PRO A 180 10.38 8.85 0.48
C PRO A 180 10.60 7.49 -0.17
N HIS A 181 9.76 7.19 -1.16
CA HIS A 181 9.81 5.93 -1.86
C HIS A 181 9.36 6.09 -3.32
N CYS A 182 9.57 5.06 -4.12
CA CYS A 182 9.09 5.00 -5.49
C CYS A 182 8.63 3.58 -5.86
N GLY A 183 7.80 3.49 -6.88
CA GLY A 183 7.53 2.23 -7.59
C GLY A 183 8.43 2.13 -8.81
N ASN A 184 9.39 1.21 -8.81
CA ASN A 184 10.26 0.98 -9.94
C ASN A 184 9.47 0.59 -11.19
N GLU A 185 10.08 0.80 -12.36
CA GLU A 185 9.48 0.44 -13.64
C GLU A 185 9.09 -1.04 -13.68
N VAL A 186 7.85 -1.29 -14.13
CA VAL A 186 7.29 -2.62 -14.36
C VAL A 186 7.72 -3.10 -15.74
N LYS A 187 8.38 -4.25 -15.80
CA LYS A 187 8.79 -4.92 -17.06
C LYS A 187 7.89 -6.10 -17.42
N ALA A 188 7.15 -6.62 -16.43
CA ALA A 188 6.05 -7.57 -16.65
C ALA A 188 4.91 -6.92 -17.45
N GLU A 189 3.91 -7.68 -17.84
CA GLU A 189 2.72 -7.13 -18.48
C GLU A 189 1.98 -6.17 -17.56
N TYR A 190 1.71 -6.61 -16.30
CA TYR A 190 1.06 -5.80 -15.28
C TYR A 190 1.59 -6.11 -13.88
N LYS A 191 1.63 -5.09 -13.03
CA LYS A 191 1.71 -5.19 -11.58
C LYS A 191 0.37 -4.78 -10.99
N TYR A 192 -0.16 -5.58 -10.06
CA TYR A 192 -1.36 -5.27 -9.30
C TYR A 192 -1.04 -5.13 -7.82
N ALA A 193 -1.52 -4.06 -7.22
CA ALA A 193 -1.42 -3.86 -5.78
C ALA A 193 -2.67 -3.14 -5.25
N ILE A 194 -3.04 -3.43 -4.02
CA ILE A 194 -3.95 -2.58 -3.25
C ILE A 194 -3.10 -1.58 -2.49
N VAL A 195 -3.53 -0.32 -2.49
CA VAL A 195 -2.94 0.72 -1.64
C VAL A 195 -4.06 1.36 -0.83
N THR A 196 -3.81 1.55 0.45
CA THR A 196 -4.71 2.25 1.36
C THR A 196 -3.92 3.07 2.36
N PRO A 197 -4.23 4.37 2.53
CA PRO A 197 -3.70 5.17 3.62
C PRO A 197 -4.34 4.73 4.94
N LEU A 198 -3.59 4.85 6.02
CA LEU A 198 -4.03 4.61 7.38
C LEU A 198 -3.95 5.94 8.14
N TYR A 199 -5.08 6.41 8.64
CA TYR A 199 -5.18 7.68 9.32
C TYR A 199 -5.44 7.50 10.81
N LEU A 200 -4.94 8.45 11.61
CA LEU A 200 -5.30 8.55 13.02
C LEU A 200 -6.70 9.17 13.14
N CYS A 201 -7.52 8.66 14.05
CA CYS A 201 -8.72 9.34 14.51
C CYS A 201 -8.37 10.35 15.61
N ASP A 202 -9.04 11.48 15.61
CA ASP A 202 -9.08 12.41 16.74
C ASP A 202 -9.85 11.77 17.93
#